data_d72c3be1b7546aa4bf0a501b829253f4
#
_entry.id   d72c3be1b7546aa4bf0a501b829253f4
#
_cell.length_a   1.000
_cell.length_b   1.000
_cell.length_c   1.000
_cell.angle_alpha   90.00
_cell.angle_beta   90.00
_cell.angle_gamma   90.00
#
_symmetry.space_group_name_H-M   'P 1'
#
loop_
_entity.id
_entity.type
_entity.pdbx_description
1 polymer ?
#
loop_
_entity_poly.entity_id
_entity_poly.type
_entity_poly.pdbx_seq_one_letter_code
_entity_poly.pdbx_strand_id
1 'polypeptide(L)'
;MNMADRIQYLRKTKGISQEELADKVGVSRQAVSKWESEQSTPDLEKIIILSEFFEVTTDYILKGIEPTKDKDEKGREIISRILYISSTALIAIGLFCAFGGWYAEQTMETVWGSMIIQAVGIAGYFIGRLLSAAKAPFYIDWLNIVGIAFMPVSMITGYLSILIFKQGWIAPYPSGIFHVLIFGIVFLTICILSYILLRKKTHGSL
;
A
#
# COMPACT_ATOMS: atom_id res chain seq x y z
N MET A 1 -25.03 -4.88 25.85
CA MET A 1 -24.11 -5.17 26.97
C MET A 1 -23.69 -3.85 27.60
N ASN A 2 -23.91 -3.68 28.89
CA ASN A 2 -23.38 -2.56 29.67
C ASN A 2 -21.92 -2.82 30.10
N MET A 3 -21.30 -1.90 30.85
CA MET A 3 -19.91 -2.04 31.28
C MET A 3 -19.70 -3.25 32.23
N ALA A 4 -20.61 -3.49 33.14
CA ALA A 4 -20.56 -4.63 34.06
C ALA A 4 -20.59 -5.96 33.34
N ASP A 5 -21.51 -6.10 32.39
CA ASP A 5 -21.61 -7.30 31.52
C ASP A 5 -20.32 -7.53 30.74
N ARG A 6 -19.67 -6.46 30.23
CA ARG A 6 -18.41 -6.60 29.48
C ARG A 6 -17.27 -7.05 30.36
N ILE A 7 -17.13 -6.48 31.56
CA ILE A 7 -16.10 -6.91 32.50
C ILE A 7 -16.30 -8.39 32.86
N GLN A 8 -17.53 -8.78 33.18
CA GLN A 8 -17.85 -10.18 33.49
C GLN A 8 -17.59 -11.12 32.30
N TYR A 9 -17.96 -10.70 31.09
CA TYR A 9 -17.73 -11.46 29.87
C TYR A 9 -16.24 -11.68 29.61
N LEU A 10 -15.43 -10.61 29.68
CA LEU A 10 -13.97 -10.66 29.50
C LEU A 10 -13.32 -11.58 30.52
N ARG A 11 -13.71 -11.49 31.79
CA ARG A 11 -13.20 -12.36 32.85
C ARG A 11 -13.53 -13.82 32.58
N LYS A 12 -14.79 -14.12 32.25
CA LYS A 12 -15.25 -15.49 31.95
C LYS A 12 -14.55 -16.06 30.70
N THR A 13 -14.32 -15.24 29.69
CA THR A 13 -13.61 -15.65 28.46
C THR A 13 -12.14 -15.98 28.74
N LYS A 14 -11.48 -15.25 29.69
CA LYS A 14 -10.14 -15.61 30.18
C LYS A 14 -10.13 -16.79 31.17
N GLY A 15 -11.30 -17.29 31.57
CA GLY A 15 -11.42 -18.45 32.48
C GLY A 15 -11.00 -18.19 33.91
N ILE A 16 -10.94 -16.92 34.36
CA ILE A 16 -10.48 -16.53 35.69
C ILE A 16 -11.62 -16.23 36.65
N SER A 17 -11.38 -16.46 37.97
CA SER A 17 -12.31 -16.11 39.03
C SER A 17 -12.34 -14.61 39.32
N GLN A 18 -13.36 -14.12 40.07
CA GLN A 18 -13.40 -12.73 40.54
C GLN A 18 -12.23 -12.40 41.47
N GLU A 19 -11.71 -13.36 42.23
CA GLU A 19 -10.58 -13.21 43.12
C GLU A 19 -9.28 -13.03 42.32
N GLU A 20 -9.03 -13.87 41.33
CA GLU A 20 -7.88 -13.74 40.46
C GLU A 20 -7.87 -12.41 39.66
N LEU A 21 -9.06 -11.96 39.20
CA LEU A 21 -9.16 -10.64 38.57
C LEU A 21 -8.85 -9.53 39.55
N ALA A 22 -9.35 -9.61 40.80
CA ALA A 22 -9.09 -8.62 41.87
C ALA A 22 -7.61 -8.49 42.16
N ASP A 23 -6.89 -9.59 42.28
CA ASP A 23 -5.44 -9.62 42.50
C ASP A 23 -4.67 -8.96 41.34
N LYS A 24 -5.09 -9.22 40.11
CA LYS A 24 -4.44 -8.64 38.91
C LYS A 24 -4.65 -7.14 38.81
N VAL A 25 -5.82 -6.65 39.18
CA VAL A 25 -6.20 -5.21 39.11
C VAL A 25 -5.81 -4.44 40.36
N GLY A 26 -5.41 -5.15 41.45
CA GLY A 26 -5.02 -4.55 42.72
C GLY A 26 -6.22 -3.99 43.47
N VAL A 27 -7.29 -4.78 43.60
CA VAL A 27 -8.51 -4.42 44.35
C VAL A 27 -9.01 -5.62 45.15
N SER A 28 -10.04 -5.43 45.98
CA SER A 28 -10.68 -6.54 46.69
C SER A 28 -11.63 -7.31 45.77
N ARG A 29 -11.83 -8.63 46.04
CA ARG A 29 -12.84 -9.44 45.35
C ARG A 29 -14.24 -8.82 45.43
N GLN A 30 -14.56 -8.16 46.56
CA GLN A 30 -15.84 -7.48 46.73
C GLN A 30 -16.02 -6.32 45.73
N ALA A 31 -14.94 -5.59 45.39
CA ALA A 31 -14.99 -4.51 44.40
C ALA A 31 -15.32 -5.08 43.03
N VAL A 32 -14.65 -6.14 42.58
CA VAL A 32 -14.95 -6.81 41.31
C VAL A 32 -16.40 -7.32 41.28
N SER A 33 -16.87 -7.93 42.38
CA SER A 33 -18.26 -8.41 42.48
C SER A 33 -19.27 -7.25 42.35
N LYS A 34 -19.01 -6.09 42.96
CA LYS A 34 -19.86 -4.91 42.83
C LYS A 34 -19.83 -4.31 41.46
N TRP A 35 -18.70 -4.35 40.75
CA TRP A 35 -18.60 -3.91 39.36
C TRP A 35 -19.43 -4.79 38.40
N GLU A 36 -19.33 -6.12 38.56
CA GLU A 36 -20.07 -7.09 37.76
C GLU A 36 -21.59 -7.13 38.05
N SER A 37 -22.00 -6.66 39.25
CA SER A 37 -23.40 -6.57 39.65
C SER A 37 -24.01 -5.16 39.53
N GLU A 38 -23.32 -4.22 38.89
CA GLU A 38 -23.75 -2.82 38.70
C GLU A 38 -23.92 -2.00 40.00
N GLN A 39 -23.44 -2.51 41.13
CA GLN A 39 -23.51 -1.78 42.40
C GLN A 39 -22.49 -0.66 42.57
N SER A 40 -21.41 -0.71 41.78
CA SER A 40 -20.42 0.35 41.68
C SER A 40 -19.72 0.28 40.29
N THR A 41 -19.02 1.36 39.96
CA THR A 41 -18.21 1.42 38.74
C THR A 41 -16.73 1.50 39.11
N PRO A 42 -15.81 0.86 38.35
CA PRO A 42 -14.39 1.09 38.49
C PRO A 42 -14.03 2.55 38.22
N ASP A 43 -13.04 3.08 38.90
CA ASP A 43 -12.45 4.38 38.56
C ASP A 43 -11.64 4.31 37.26
N LEU A 44 -11.22 5.49 36.76
CA LEU A 44 -10.51 5.57 35.46
C LEU A 44 -9.20 4.79 35.46
N GLU A 45 -8.46 4.80 36.60
CA GLU A 45 -7.21 4.07 36.73
C GLU A 45 -7.44 2.56 36.62
N LYS A 46 -8.48 2.04 37.26
CA LYS A 46 -8.84 0.61 37.18
C LYS A 46 -9.36 0.22 35.81
N ILE A 47 -10.05 1.13 35.11
CA ILE A 47 -10.46 0.89 33.72
C ILE A 47 -9.25 0.74 32.80
N ILE A 48 -8.20 1.57 32.99
CA ILE A 48 -6.95 1.45 32.22
C ILE A 48 -6.28 0.11 32.51
N ILE A 49 -6.13 -0.28 33.76
CA ILE A 49 -5.53 -1.56 34.15
C ILE A 49 -6.32 -2.74 33.60
N LEU A 50 -7.66 -2.68 33.69
CA LEU A 50 -8.54 -3.69 33.08
C LEU A 50 -8.37 -3.80 31.56
N SER A 51 -8.24 -2.66 30.89
CA SER A 51 -8.06 -2.63 29.42
C SER A 51 -6.73 -3.28 29.01
N GLU A 52 -5.66 -2.99 29.72
CA GLU A 52 -4.34 -3.61 29.50
C GLU A 52 -4.37 -5.12 29.82
N PHE A 53 -4.96 -5.50 30.94
CA PHE A 53 -5.04 -6.90 31.34
C PHE A 53 -5.85 -7.76 30.38
N PHE A 54 -6.95 -7.22 29.87
CA PHE A 54 -7.81 -7.93 28.90
C PHE A 54 -7.38 -7.73 27.45
N GLU A 55 -6.37 -6.90 27.18
CA GLU A 55 -5.89 -6.57 25.82
C GLU A 55 -6.99 -5.97 24.95
N VAL A 56 -7.83 -5.14 25.54
CA VAL A 56 -8.91 -4.41 24.87
C VAL A 56 -8.75 -2.90 25.06
N THR A 57 -9.45 -2.10 24.28
CA THR A 57 -9.43 -0.64 24.49
C THR A 57 -10.31 -0.22 25.69
N THR A 58 -9.97 0.91 26.30
CA THR A 58 -10.82 1.53 27.34
C THR A 58 -12.21 1.87 26.78
N ASP A 59 -12.31 2.29 25.51
CA ASP A 59 -13.59 2.54 24.84
C ASP A 59 -14.44 1.26 24.70
N TYR A 60 -13.82 0.09 24.52
CA TYR A 60 -14.55 -1.18 24.54
C TYR A 60 -15.15 -1.44 25.94
N ILE A 61 -14.39 -1.25 27.00
CA ILE A 61 -14.90 -1.45 28.35
C ILE A 61 -16.01 -0.46 28.67
N LEU A 62 -15.82 0.83 28.34
CA LEU A 62 -16.76 1.91 28.68
C LEU A 62 -18.03 1.89 27.81
N LYS A 63 -17.88 1.75 26.49
CA LYS A 63 -18.96 1.96 25.52
C LYS A 63 -19.29 0.72 24.71
N GLY A 64 -18.47 -0.34 24.76
CA GLY A 64 -18.61 -1.51 23.89
C GLY A 64 -18.19 -1.26 22.47
N ILE A 65 -17.42 -0.20 22.21
CA ILE A 65 -16.88 0.11 20.90
C ILE A 65 -15.63 -0.76 20.72
N GLU A 66 -15.76 -1.82 19.92
CA GLU A 66 -14.58 -2.59 19.51
C GLU A 66 -13.65 -1.67 18.72
N PRO A 67 -12.31 -1.79 18.96
CA PRO A 67 -11.37 -1.11 18.08
C PRO A 67 -11.68 -1.58 16.66
N THR A 68 -12.22 -0.72 15.86
CA THR A 68 -12.45 -1.04 14.45
C THR A 68 -11.08 -1.17 13.82
N LYS A 69 -10.56 -2.41 13.68
CA LYS A 69 -9.53 -2.76 12.69
C LYS A 69 -9.84 -2.11 11.34
N ASP A 70 -11.10 -1.91 11.07
CA ASP A 70 -11.71 -1.21 9.95
C ASP A 70 -11.25 0.25 9.75
N LYS A 71 -10.98 1.02 10.81
CA LYS A 71 -10.52 2.42 10.63
C LYS A 71 -9.06 2.50 10.19
N ASP A 72 -8.21 1.64 10.77
CA ASP A 72 -6.79 1.59 10.40
C ASP A 72 -6.59 0.93 9.04
N GLU A 73 -7.40 -0.08 8.69
CA GLU A 73 -7.40 -0.70 7.37
C GLU A 73 -7.92 0.26 6.31
N LYS A 74 -9.04 0.95 6.55
CA LYS A 74 -9.54 2.02 5.66
C LYS A 74 -8.56 3.16 5.49
N GLY A 75 -7.91 3.59 6.57
CA GLY A 75 -6.87 4.62 6.52
C GLY A 75 -5.72 4.20 5.60
N ARG A 76 -5.20 2.99 5.77
CA ARG A 76 -4.14 2.43 4.91
C ARG A 76 -4.59 2.25 3.47
N GLU A 77 -5.83 1.84 3.24
CA GLU A 77 -6.38 1.70 1.89
C GLU A 77 -6.46 3.06 1.17
N ILE A 78 -6.92 4.11 1.85
CA ILE A 78 -6.98 5.47 1.28
C ILE A 78 -5.56 5.96 0.95
N ILE A 79 -4.60 5.83 1.88
CA ILE A 79 -3.21 6.24 1.67
C ILE A 79 -2.61 5.50 0.47
N SER A 80 -2.82 4.18 0.37
CA SER A 80 -2.29 3.40 -0.75
C SER A 80 -2.89 3.80 -2.09
N ARG A 81 -4.18 4.11 -2.15
CA ARG A 81 -4.84 4.63 -3.37
C ARG A 81 -4.27 5.97 -3.81
N ILE A 82 -4.05 6.89 -2.86
CA ILE A 82 -3.41 8.19 -3.13
C ILE A 82 -2.00 7.96 -3.68
N LEU A 83 -1.21 7.08 -3.06
CA LEU A 83 0.14 6.74 -3.52
C LEU A 83 0.14 6.13 -4.92
N TYR A 84 -0.79 5.26 -5.26
CA TYR A 84 -0.90 4.68 -6.61
C TYR A 84 -1.18 5.76 -7.66
N ILE A 85 -2.15 6.64 -7.42
CA ILE A 85 -2.53 7.69 -8.38
C ILE A 85 -1.39 8.71 -8.54
N SER A 86 -0.80 9.19 -7.43
CA SER A 86 0.30 10.15 -7.47
C SER A 86 1.55 9.57 -8.12
N SER A 87 1.86 8.29 -7.87
CA SER A 87 2.97 7.59 -8.51
C SER A 87 2.80 7.48 -10.02
N THR A 88 1.60 7.10 -10.47
CA THR A 88 1.29 7.05 -11.91
C THR A 88 1.43 8.41 -12.58
N ALA A 89 0.96 9.47 -11.90
CA ALA A 89 1.12 10.85 -12.39
C ALA A 89 2.60 11.26 -12.46
N LEU A 90 3.41 10.96 -11.44
CA LEU A 90 4.85 11.28 -11.44
C LEU A 90 5.62 10.52 -12.52
N ILE A 91 5.31 9.23 -12.75
CA ILE A 91 5.90 8.45 -13.84
C ILE A 91 5.55 9.07 -15.18
N ALA A 92 4.29 9.45 -15.41
CA ALA A 92 3.85 10.10 -16.64
C ALA A 92 4.52 11.47 -16.83
N ILE A 93 4.56 12.31 -15.80
CA ILE A 93 5.23 13.62 -15.85
C ILE A 93 6.71 13.45 -16.18
N GLY A 94 7.40 12.50 -15.52
CA GLY A 94 8.80 12.21 -15.80
C GLY A 94 9.01 11.79 -17.27
N LEU A 95 8.13 10.95 -17.84
CA LEU A 95 8.19 10.58 -19.25
C LEU A 95 8.00 11.80 -20.16
N PHE A 96 7.02 12.66 -19.91
CA PHE A 96 6.78 13.86 -20.72
C PHE A 96 7.93 14.85 -20.64
N CYS A 97 8.47 15.09 -19.43
CA CYS A 97 9.63 15.98 -19.26
C CYS A 97 10.87 15.45 -19.97
N ALA A 98 11.13 14.14 -19.87
CA ALA A 98 12.21 13.48 -20.59
C ALA A 98 12.04 13.58 -22.11
N PHE A 99 10.80 13.38 -22.61
CA PHE A 99 10.50 13.55 -24.04
C PHE A 99 10.79 14.97 -24.52
N GLY A 100 10.29 15.98 -23.80
CA GLY A 100 10.51 17.38 -24.13
C GLY A 100 12.01 17.75 -24.15
N GLY A 101 12.77 17.35 -23.12
CA GLY A 101 14.21 17.57 -23.07
C GLY A 101 14.97 16.85 -24.18
N TRP A 102 14.64 15.57 -24.43
CA TRP A 102 15.23 14.80 -25.52
C TRP A 102 14.93 15.38 -26.91
N TYR A 103 13.68 15.81 -27.14
CA TYR A 103 13.26 16.40 -28.41
C TYR A 103 13.97 17.75 -28.69
N ALA A 104 14.22 18.54 -27.65
CA ALA A 104 14.85 19.84 -27.78
C ALA A 104 16.36 19.76 -28.05
N GLU A 105 17.09 18.92 -27.30
CA GLU A 105 18.56 18.96 -27.27
C GLU A 105 19.23 17.65 -27.70
N GLN A 106 18.50 16.54 -27.74
CA GLN A 106 18.97 15.19 -28.09
C GLN A 106 20.19 14.74 -27.25
N THR A 107 20.32 15.25 -26.03
CA THR A 107 21.36 14.88 -25.07
C THR A 107 20.80 14.13 -23.87
N MET A 108 21.59 13.23 -23.28
CA MET A 108 21.18 12.53 -22.07
C MET A 108 21.12 13.45 -20.84
N GLU A 109 21.81 14.58 -20.85
CA GLU A 109 21.83 15.52 -19.73
C GLU A 109 20.45 16.06 -19.40
N THR A 110 19.65 16.39 -20.42
CA THR A 110 18.30 16.91 -20.26
C THR A 110 17.30 15.86 -19.75
N VAL A 111 17.64 14.58 -19.85
CA VAL A 111 16.81 13.46 -19.43
C VAL A 111 17.02 13.09 -17.95
N TRP A 112 18.22 13.35 -17.38
CA TRP A 112 18.57 12.94 -16.01
C TRP A 112 17.60 13.46 -14.94
N GLY A 113 17.21 14.72 -14.99
CA GLY A 113 16.27 15.32 -14.04
C GLY A 113 14.90 14.61 -14.06
N SER A 114 14.45 14.24 -15.25
CA SER A 114 13.18 13.52 -15.46
C SER A 114 13.24 12.09 -14.93
N MET A 115 14.38 11.43 -15.00
CA MET A 115 14.59 10.09 -14.43
C MET A 115 14.49 10.10 -12.91
N ILE A 116 14.89 11.17 -12.24
CA ILE A 116 14.71 11.34 -10.80
C ILE A 116 13.22 11.39 -10.45
N ILE A 117 12.43 12.16 -11.19
CA ILE A 117 10.97 12.25 -11.00
C ILE A 117 10.33 10.87 -11.17
N GLN A 118 10.74 10.11 -12.20
CA GLN A 118 10.25 8.74 -12.41
C GLN A 118 10.65 7.81 -11.26
N ALA A 119 11.89 7.90 -10.78
CA ALA A 119 12.37 7.09 -9.66
C ALA A 119 11.54 7.33 -8.37
N VAL A 120 11.20 8.59 -8.09
CA VAL A 120 10.30 8.94 -6.97
C VAL A 120 8.91 8.35 -7.19
N GLY A 121 8.36 8.43 -8.40
CA GLY A 121 7.09 7.80 -8.75
C GLY A 121 7.12 6.28 -8.56
N ILE A 122 8.18 5.62 -9.02
CA ILE A 122 8.38 4.16 -8.87
C ILE A 122 8.44 3.79 -7.38
N ALA A 123 9.22 4.52 -6.58
CA ALA A 123 9.32 4.29 -5.15
C ALA A 123 7.96 4.44 -4.45
N GLY A 124 7.21 5.50 -4.77
CA GLY A 124 5.86 5.72 -4.25
C GLY A 124 4.89 4.58 -4.58
N TYR A 125 4.96 4.03 -5.80
CA TYR A 125 4.16 2.88 -6.20
C TYR A 125 4.46 1.63 -5.36
N PHE A 126 5.73 1.32 -5.13
CA PHE A 126 6.13 0.18 -4.30
C PHE A 126 5.76 0.38 -2.83
N ILE A 127 5.92 1.59 -2.29
CA ILE A 127 5.48 1.92 -0.93
C ILE A 127 3.97 1.74 -0.79
N GLY A 128 3.17 2.25 -1.73
CA GLY A 128 1.72 2.06 -1.75
C GLY A 128 1.33 0.57 -1.74
N ARG A 129 2.09 -0.26 -2.46
CA ARG A 129 1.87 -1.72 -2.51
C ARG A 129 2.24 -2.45 -1.22
N LEU A 130 3.20 -1.92 -0.45
CA LEU A 130 3.61 -2.48 0.85
C LEU A 130 2.65 -2.09 1.99
N LEU A 131 2.08 -0.88 1.93
CA LEU A 131 1.22 -0.34 2.99
C LEU A 131 -0.17 -0.98 3.03
N SER A 132 -0.69 -1.49 1.93
CA SER A 132 -2.05 -2.02 1.85
C SER A 132 -2.08 -3.46 1.34
N ALA A 133 -2.90 -4.29 2.01
CA ALA A 133 -3.30 -5.59 1.49
C ALA A 133 -4.24 -5.46 0.27
N ALA A 134 -4.88 -4.29 0.07
CA ALA A 134 -5.72 -4.01 -1.09
C ALA A 134 -4.85 -3.86 -2.33
N LYS A 135 -5.12 -4.68 -3.34
CA LYS A 135 -4.44 -4.61 -4.64
C LYS A 135 -4.80 -3.30 -5.35
N ALA A 136 -3.83 -2.69 -6.02
CA ALA A 136 -4.09 -1.58 -6.91
C ALA A 136 -5.11 -1.98 -8.00
N PRO A 137 -5.94 -1.05 -8.48
CA PRO A 137 -6.78 -1.30 -9.64
C PRO A 137 -5.93 -1.79 -10.82
N PHE A 138 -6.42 -2.80 -11.53
CA PHE A 138 -5.72 -3.45 -12.65
C PHE A 138 -5.09 -2.46 -13.64
N TYR A 139 -5.83 -1.42 -14.02
CA TYR A 139 -5.35 -0.43 -14.99
C TYR A 139 -4.21 0.43 -14.46
N ILE A 140 -4.16 0.71 -13.15
CA ILE A 140 -3.05 1.44 -12.51
C ILE A 140 -1.78 0.59 -12.51
N ASP A 141 -1.88 -0.68 -12.12
CA ASP A 141 -0.76 -1.63 -12.16
C ASP A 141 -0.21 -1.74 -13.59
N TRP A 142 -1.10 -1.87 -14.57
CA TRP A 142 -0.70 -1.99 -15.97
C TRP A 142 -0.03 -0.71 -16.49
N LEU A 143 -0.62 0.47 -16.25
CA LEU A 143 -0.04 1.76 -16.65
C LEU A 143 1.35 1.99 -16.03
N ASN A 144 1.52 1.65 -14.75
CA ASN A 144 2.82 1.79 -14.09
C ASN A 144 3.87 0.85 -14.69
N ILE A 145 3.53 -0.43 -14.94
CA ILE A 145 4.45 -1.38 -15.58
C ILE A 145 4.86 -0.89 -16.97
N VAL A 146 3.91 -0.44 -17.78
CA VAL A 146 4.17 0.07 -19.13
C VAL A 146 5.02 1.35 -19.07
N GLY A 147 4.70 2.29 -18.17
CA GLY A 147 5.45 3.52 -17.99
C GLY A 147 6.89 3.28 -17.54
N ILE A 148 7.09 2.39 -16.57
CA ILE A 148 8.42 2.02 -16.07
C ILE A 148 9.25 1.33 -17.17
N ALA A 149 8.62 0.47 -17.97
CA ALA A 149 9.31 -0.30 -19.03
C ALA A 149 9.69 0.56 -20.23
N PHE A 150 9.04 1.69 -20.48
CA PHE A 150 9.16 2.45 -21.71
C PHE A 150 10.61 2.85 -22.06
N MET A 151 11.27 3.61 -21.17
CA MET A 151 12.64 4.08 -21.42
C MET A 151 13.68 2.96 -21.48
N PRO A 152 13.74 2.02 -20.51
CA PRO A 152 14.67 0.91 -20.58
C PRO A 152 14.53 0.09 -21.87
N VAL A 153 13.29 -0.18 -22.29
CA VAL A 153 13.03 -0.90 -23.55
C VAL A 153 13.49 -0.10 -24.75
N SER A 154 13.27 1.23 -24.76
CA SER A 154 13.78 2.09 -25.84
C SER A 154 15.30 2.03 -25.92
N MET A 155 16.02 2.16 -24.79
CA MET A 155 17.47 2.11 -24.78
C MET A 155 18.02 0.75 -25.26
N ILE A 156 17.42 -0.35 -24.80
CA ILE A 156 17.82 -1.71 -25.23
C ILE A 156 17.57 -1.92 -26.71
N THR A 157 16.41 -1.52 -27.22
CA THR A 157 16.07 -1.67 -28.64
C THR A 157 16.89 -0.74 -29.53
N GLY A 158 17.28 0.45 -29.04
CA GLY A 158 18.25 1.31 -29.71
C GLY A 158 19.61 0.65 -29.85
N TYR A 159 20.11 0.03 -28.77
CA TYR A 159 21.33 -0.77 -28.82
C TYR A 159 21.25 -1.94 -29.83
N LEU A 160 20.14 -2.68 -29.84
CA LEU A 160 19.90 -3.75 -30.80
C LEU A 160 19.86 -3.22 -32.26
N SER A 161 19.27 -2.05 -32.49
CA SER A 161 19.27 -1.39 -33.79
C SER A 161 20.69 -1.13 -34.29
N ILE A 162 21.58 -0.63 -33.43
CA ILE A 162 22.99 -0.42 -33.75
C ILE A 162 23.70 -1.75 -34.10
N LEU A 163 23.46 -2.80 -33.32
CA LEU A 163 24.11 -4.10 -33.55
C LEU A 163 23.70 -4.75 -34.87
N ILE A 164 22.40 -4.72 -35.20
CA ILE A 164 21.83 -5.41 -36.35
C ILE A 164 22.00 -4.61 -37.63
N PHE A 165 21.63 -3.33 -37.59
CA PHE A 165 21.54 -2.48 -38.79
C PHE A 165 22.72 -1.53 -38.94
N LYS A 166 23.63 -1.48 -37.96
CA LYS A 166 24.76 -0.51 -37.92
C LYS A 166 24.29 0.96 -37.95
N GLN A 167 23.04 1.23 -37.55
CA GLN A 167 22.41 2.55 -37.62
C GLN A 167 21.66 2.86 -36.32
N GLY A 168 21.59 4.14 -35.98
CA GLY A 168 20.90 4.65 -34.79
C GLY A 168 21.83 4.95 -33.62
N TRP A 169 21.27 5.27 -32.50
CA TRP A 169 21.94 5.54 -31.23
C TRP A 169 21.12 5.03 -30.06
N ILE A 170 21.74 4.93 -28.91
CA ILE A 170 21.04 4.57 -27.69
C ILE A 170 20.28 5.82 -27.22
N ALA A 171 18.96 5.75 -27.18
CA ALA A 171 18.09 6.87 -26.85
C ALA A 171 16.96 6.44 -25.90
N PRO A 172 16.51 7.32 -24.98
CA PRO A 172 15.40 7.06 -24.08
C PRO A 172 14.04 7.01 -24.82
N TYR A 173 14.01 7.52 -26.03
CA TYR A 173 12.86 7.45 -26.94
C TYR A 173 13.30 6.87 -28.30
N PRO A 174 12.41 6.09 -28.95
CA PRO A 174 12.76 5.50 -30.22
C PRO A 174 13.00 6.57 -31.28
N SER A 175 14.15 6.52 -31.93
CA SER A 175 14.62 7.46 -32.94
C SER A 175 15.13 6.72 -34.19
N GLY A 176 14.69 7.13 -35.38
CA GLY A 176 15.01 6.43 -36.61
C GLY A 176 14.13 5.21 -36.87
N ILE A 177 13.99 4.86 -38.16
CA ILE A 177 13.01 3.86 -38.65
C ILE A 177 13.24 2.48 -38.02
N PHE A 178 14.47 1.97 -38.00
CA PHE A 178 14.77 0.63 -37.48
C PHE A 178 14.58 0.55 -35.98
N HIS A 179 14.99 1.58 -35.22
CA HIS A 179 14.77 1.66 -33.79
C HIS A 179 13.26 1.65 -33.46
N VAL A 180 12.45 2.48 -34.15
CA VAL A 180 11.00 2.54 -33.96
C VAL A 180 10.34 1.19 -34.27
N LEU A 181 10.74 0.48 -35.32
CA LEU A 181 10.19 -0.82 -35.64
C LEU A 181 10.49 -1.88 -34.60
N ILE A 182 11.77 -2.00 -34.18
CA ILE A 182 12.16 -2.97 -33.13
C ILE A 182 11.48 -2.63 -31.80
N PHE A 183 11.51 -1.35 -31.40
CA PHE A 183 10.85 -0.88 -30.20
C PHE A 183 9.34 -1.19 -30.22
N GLY A 184 8.66 -0.87 -31.33
CA GLY A 184 7.23 -1.11 -31.46
C GLY A 184 6.86 -2.57 -31.25
N ILE A 185 7.59 -3.50 -31.87
CA ILE A 185 7.34 -4.95 -31.72
C ILE A 185 7.58 -5.38 -30.27
N VAL A 186 8.73 -5.04 -29.70
CA VAL A 186 9.11 -5.47 -28.33
C VAL A 186 8.18 -4.85 -27.30
N PHE A 187 7.90 -3.55 -27.41
CA PHE A 187 7.07 -2.83 -26.45
C PHE A 187 5.60 -3.27 -26.48
N LEU A 188 5.03 -3.47 -27.67
CA LEU A 188 3.69 -4.03 -27.81
C LEU A 188 3.59 -5.44 -27.22
N THR A 189 4.62 -6.27 -27.42
CA THR A 189 4.67 -7.60 -26.80
C THR A 189 4.66 -7.50 -25.28
N ILE A 190 5.44 -6.59 -24.70
CA ILE A 190 5.47 -6.34 -23.25
C ILE A 190 4.10 -5.85 -22.77
N CYS A 191 3.45 -4.92 -23.47
CA CYS A 191 2.12 -4.41 -23.14
C CYS A 191 1.08 -5.53 -23.12
N ILE A 192 1.06 -6.40 -24.15
CA ILE A 192 0.12 -7.50 -24.25
C ILE A 192 0.39 -8.56 -23.16
N LEU A 193 1.64 -8.96 -22.98
CA LEU A 193 2.01 -9.95 -21.96
C LEU A 193 1.67 -9.45 -20.54
N SER A 194 2.02 -8.22 -20.22
CA SER A 194 1.70 -7.62 -18.90
C SER A 194 0.20 -7.54 -18.69
N TYR A 195 -0.58 -7.19 -19.73
CA TYR A 195 -2.04 -7.18 -19.67
C TYR A 195 -2.61 -8.58 -19.36
N ILE A 196 -2.18 -9.60 -20.11
CA ILE A 196 -2.67 -10.98 -19.95
C ILE A 196 -2.31 -11.51 -18.55
N LEU A 197 -1.05 -11.31 -18.09
CA LEU A 197 -0.58 -11.78 -16.80
C LEU A 197 -1.35 -11.13 -15.63
N LEU A 198 -1.55 -9.82 -15.69
CA LEU A 198 -2.30 -9.11 -14.67
C LEU A 198 -3.77 -9.54 -14.65
N ARG A 199 -4.40 -9.70 -15.83
CA ARG A 199 -5.79 -10.14 -15.93
C ARG A 199 -5.98 -11.56 -15.38
N LYS A 200 -5.06 -12.48 -15.69
CA LYS A 200 -5.08 -13.85 -15.16
C LYS A 200 -4.97 -13.86 -13.62
N LYS A 201 -4.14 -12.98 -13.07
CA LYS A 201 -3.96 -12.84 -11.62
C LYS A 201 -5.21 -12.27 -10.92
N THR A 202 -5.99 -11.45 -11.60
CA THR A 202 -7.23 -10.87 -11.08
C THR A 202 -8.37 -11.89 -11.08
N HIS A 203 -8.45 -12.77 -12.09
CA HIS A 203 -9.47 -13.81 -12.20
C HIS A 203 -9.12 -15.12 -11.48
N GLY A 204 -7.85 -15.39 -11.17
CA GLY A 204 -7.44 -16.61 -10.45
C GLY A 204 -7.44 -16.47 -8.91
N SER A 205 -7.92 -15.36 -8.38
CA SER A 205 -8.05 -15.08 -6.94
C SER A 205 -9.51 -15.03 -6.48
N LEU A 206 -10.44 -15.58 -7.28
CA LEU A 206 -11.81 -15.94 -6.95
C LEU A 206 -11.86 -17.45 -6.71
#